data_e293822ba4dc3ed546417dc420f07d68
#
_entry.id   e293822ba4dc3ed546417dc420f07d68
#
_cell.length_a   1.000
_cell.length_b   1.000
_cell.length_c   1.000
_cell.angle_alpha   90.00
_cell.angle_beta   90.00
_cell.angle_gamma   90.00
#
_symmetry.space_group_name_H-M   'P 1'
#
loop_
_entity.id
_entity.type
_entity.pdbx_description
1 polymer ?
#
loop_
_entity_poly.entity_id
_entity_poly.type
_entity_poly.pdbx_seq_one_letter_code
_entity_poly.pdbx_strand_id
1 'polypeptide(L)' 'MKVSAIITLKKDVLDPQGKVIHQALDGMGFENISEVRQGKYFEIDTKENDNEKARAKVEDMCKKLLANLVIENYKIIDLK' A
#
# COMPACT_ATOMS: atom_id res chain seq x y z
N MET A 1 -20.02 1.60 3.55
CA MET A 1 -19.08 0.50 3.88
C MET A 1 -17.65 0.96 3.70
N LYS A 2 -16.82 0.68 4.66
CA LYS A 2 -15.43 1.11 4.66
C LYS A 2 -14.53 0.03 4.05
N VAL A 3 -13.68 0.42 3.11
CA VAL A 3 -12.75 -0.49 2.44
C VAL A 3 -11.34 0.07 2.58
N SER A 4 -10.41 -0.78 2.97
CA SER A 4 -9.01 -0.38 3.13
C SER A 4 -8.16 -1.03 2.05
N ALA A 5 -7.20 -0.28 1.53
CA ALA A 5 -6.28 -0.75 0.51
C ALA A 5 -4.85 -0.37 0.86
N ILE A 6 -3.93 -1.28 0.58
CA ILE A 6 -2.50 -1.04 0.69
C ILE A 6 -1.90 -1.00 -0.71
N ILE A 7 -1.08 0.01 -0.97
CA ILE A 7 -0.34 0.18 -2.22
C ILE A 7 1.14 0.07 -1.89
N THR A 8 1.83 -0.85 -2.53
CA THR A 8 3.26 -1.05 -2.31
C THR A 8 4.00 -1.11 -3.64
N LEU A 9 5.28 -0.75 -3.62
CA LEU A 9 6.13 -0.92 -4.79
C LEU A 9 6.34 -2.40 -5.10
N LYS A 10 6.42 -2.72 -6.38
CA LYS A 10 6.79 -4.07 -6.81
C LYS A 10 8.20 -4.40 -6.31
N LYS A 11 8.46 -5.69 -6.07
CA LYS A 11 9.73 -6.13 -5.49
C LYS A 11 10.96 -5.66 -6.27
N ASP A 12 10.84 -5.59 -7.59
CA ASP A 12 11.94 -5.21 -8.48
C ASP A 12 12.19 -3.71 -8.52
N VAL A 13 11.29 -2.92 -7.95
CA VAL A 13 11.41 -1.46 -7.97
C VAL A 13 12.15 -1.00 -6.73
N LEU A 14 13.17 -0.15 -6.94
CA LEU A 14 13.92 0.45 -5.85
C LEU A 14 13.02 1.37 -5.03
N ASP A 15 13.12 1.28 -3.71
CA ASP A 15 12.42 2.17 -2.79
C ASP A 15 13.42 3.10 -2.10
N PRO A 16 13.65 4.31 -2.64
CA PRO A 16 14.63 5.23 -2.06
C PRO A 16 14.29 5.66 -0.64
N GLN A 17 12.98 5.83 -0.35
CA GLN A 17 12.53 6.22 1.00
C GLN A 17 12.75 5.09 1.99
N GLY A 18 12.47 3.86 1.60
CA GLY A 18 12.73 2.69 2.43
C GLY A 18 14.21 2.55 2.76
N LYS A 19 15.09 2.82 1.78
CA LYS A 19 16.54 2.80 1.99
C LYS A 19 16.99 3.85 2.99
N VAL A 20 16.48 5.06 2.88
CA VAL A 20 16.82 6.15 3.82
C VAL A 20 16.38 5.79 5.23
N ILE A 21 15.19 5.23 5.37
CA ILE A 21 14.67 4.79 6.67
C ILE A 21 15.57 3.68 7.23
N HIS A 22 15.97 2.72 6.40
CA HIS A 22 16.84 1.63 6.82
C HIS A 22 18.18 2.16 7.33
N GLN A 23 18.79 3.09 6.62
CA GLN A 23 20.05 3.72 7.04
C GLN A 23 19.90 4.48 8.35
N ALA A 24 18.78 5.19 8.51
CA ALA A 24 18.52 5.92 9.76
C ALA A 24 18.37 4.96 10.94
N LEU A 25 17.67 3.85 10.74
CA LEU A 25 17.51 2.85 11.80
C LEU A 25 18.85 2.21 12.18
N ASP A 26 19.69 1.92 11.21
CA ASP A 26 21.04 1.39 11.46
C ASP A 26 21.85 2.39 12.30
N GLY A 27 21.76 3.68 11.95
CA GLY A 27 22.44 4.73 12.70
C GLY A 27 21.94 4.91 14.12
N MET A 28 20.70 4.48 14.40
CA MET A 28 20.10 4.52 15.73
C MET A 28 20.38 3.26 16.56
N GLY A 29 21.10 2.30 16.01
CA GLY A 29 21.47 1.09 16.71
C GLY A 29 20.55 -0.11 16.53
N PHE A 30 19.57 -0.02 15.65
CA PHE A 30 18.71 -1.17 15.34
C PHE A 30 19.45 -2.12 14.41
N GLU A 31 19.68 -3.31 14.87
CA GLU A 31 20.43 -4.34 14.14
C GLU A 31 19.49 -5.37 13.52
N ASN A 32 20.04 -6.16 12.60
CA ASN A 32 19.34 -7.31 12.01
C ASN A 32 18.14 -6.92 11.14
N ILE A 33 18.17 -5.71 10.55
CA ILE A 33 17.17 -5.29 9.59
C ILE A 33 17.72 -5.58 8.20
N SER A 34 17.07 -6.49 7.47
CA SER A 34 17.50 -6.83 6.12
C SER A 34 16.97 -5.86 5.08
N GLU A 35 15.77 -5.34 5.28
CA GLU A 35 15.15 -4.44 4.31
C GLU A 35 14.05 -3.61 4.93
N VAL A 36 13.88 -2.37 4.47
CA VAL A 36 12.74 -1.53 4.80
C VAL A 36 12.07 -1.10 3.51
N ARG A 37 10.77 -1.35 3.40
CA ARG A 37 9.95 -0.95 2.27
C ARG A 37 8.80 -0.09 2.76
N GLN A 38 8.48 0.95 2.01
CA GLN A 38 7.40 1.88 2.37
C GLN A 38 6.25 1.74 1.37
N GLY A 39 5.04 1.93 1.86
CA GLY A 39 3.85 1.90 1.02
C GLY A 39 2.83 2.94 1.44
N LYS A 40 1.68 2.90 0.80
CA LYS A 40 0.55 3.79 1.10
C LYS A 40 -0.62 2.98 1.62
N TYR A 41 -1.38 3.59 2.52
CA TYR A 41 -2.58 2.99 3.07
C TYR A 41 -3.75 3.95 2.83
N PHE A 42 -4.83 3.43 2.27
CA PHE A 42 -6.05 4.21 2.03
C PHE A 42 -7.24 3.58 2.73
N GLU A 43 -8.05 4.41 3.36
CA GLU A 43 -9.37 4.03 3.83
C GLU A 43 -10.39 4.78 3.00
N ILE A 44 -11.32 4.05 2.41
CA ILE A 44 -12.35 4.63 1.55
C ILE A 44 -13.71 4.21 2.09
N ASP A 45 -14.49 5.19 2.50
CA ASP A 45 -15.85 4.94 2.99
C ASP A 45 -16.82 5.13 1.81
N THR A 46 -17.31 4.03 1.28
CA THR A 46 -18.25 4.04 0.17
C THR A 46 -19.67 4.04 0.70
N LYS A 47 -20.60 4.47 -0.14
CA LYS A 47 -22.03 4.39 0.18
C LYS A 47 -22.65 3.04 -0.22
N GLU A 48 -21.84 2.12 -0.74
CA GLU A 48 -22.30 0.78 -1.09
C GLU A 48 -22.58 -0.04 0.17
N ASN A 49 -23.62 -0.87 0.10
CA ASN A 49 -23.96 -1.80 1.17
C ASN A 49 -23.54 -3.24 0.84
N ASP A 50 -23.20 -3.51 -0.40
CA ASP A 50 -22.78 -4.83 -0.88
C ASP A 50 -21.26 -4.92 -0.86
N ASN A 51 -20.72 -5.92 -0.17
CA ASN A 51 -19.28 -6.13 -0.05
C ASN A 51 -18.59 -6.24 -1.39
N GLU A 52 -19.17 -7.01 -2.32
CA GLU A 52 -18.57 -7.23 -3.64
C GLU A 52 -18.53 -5.94 -4.45
N LYS A 53 -19.61 -5.18 -4.42
CA LYS A 53 -19.69 -3.90 -5.14
C LYS A 53 -18.72 -2.87 -4.55
N ALA A 54 -18.64 -2.77 -3.22
CA ALA A 54 -17.72 -1.87 -2.56
C ALA A 54 -16.27 -2.21 -2.92
N ARG A 55 -15.93 -3.49 -2.85
CA ARG A 55 -14.59 -3.97 -3.20
C ARG A 55 -14.25 -3.68 -4.66
N ALA A 56 -15.17 -3.98 -5.56
CA ALA A 56 -14.96 -3.75 -7.00
C ALA A 56 -14.73 -2.27 -7.31
N LYS A 57 -15.46 -1.37 -6.64
CA LYS A 57 -15.27 0.07 -6.81
C LYS A 57 -13.89 0.50 -6.37
N VAL A 58 -13.43 0.03 -5.21
CA VAL A 58 -12.13 0.43 -4.68
C VAL A 58 -11.01 -0.18 -5.52
N GLU A 59 -11.16 -1.41 -6.01
CA GLU A 59 -10.20 -1.98 -6.95
C GLU A 59 -10.07 -1.14 -8.21
N ASP A 60 -11.19 -0.67 -8.73
CA ASP A 60 -11.20 0.20 -9.91
C ASP A 60 -10.51 1.54 -9.62
N MET A 61 -10.74 2.10 -8.43
CA MET A 61 -10.04 3.31 -7.99
C MET A 61 -8.53 3.10 -7.93
N CYS A 62 -8.09 1.95 -7.39
CA CYS A 62 -6.67 1.62 -7.32
C CYS A 62 -6.06 1.57 -8.72
N LYS A 63 -6.75 0.92 -9.67
CA LYS A 63 -6.26 0.80 -11.04
C LYS A 63 -6.20 2.12 -11.77
N LYS A 64 -7.14 3.02 -11.50
CA LYS A 64 -7.26 4.27 -12.24
C LYS A 64 -6.48 5.43 -11.63
N LEU A 65 -6.29 5.43 -10.32
CA LEU A 65 -5.73 6.59 -9.64
C LEU A 65 -4.77 6.26 -8.50
N LEU A 66 -5.17 5.35 -7.59
CA LEU A 66 -4.46 5.19 -6.32
C LEU A 66 -3.12 4.49 -6.47
N ALA A 67 -2.99 3.59 -7.43
CA ALA A 67 -1.77 2.84 -7.68
C ALA A 67 -1.26 3.08 -9.09
N ASN A 68 0.04 3.21 -9.23
CA ASN A 68 0.70 3.19 -10.54
C ASN A 68 1.09 1.74 -10.84
N LEU A 69 0.28 1.05 -11.63
CA LEU A 69 0.43 -0.39 -11.85
C LEU A 69 1.70 -0.78 -12.60
N VAL A 70 2.42 0.20 -13.16
CA VAL A 70 3.72 -0.07 -13.77
C VAL A 70 4.74 -0.42 -12.69
N ILE A 71 4.70 0.27 -11.55
CA ILE A 71 5.69 0.13 -10.48
C ILE A 71 5.10 -0.31 -9.14
N GLU A 72 3.77 -0.34 -9.01
CA GLU A 72 3.11 -0.62 -7.73
C GLU A 72 2.12 -1.76 -7.84
N ASN A 73 1.91 -2.44 -6.72
CA ASN A 73 0.84 -3.40 -6.52
C ASN A 73 -0.18 -2.83 -5.54
N TYR A 74 -1.40 -3.32 -5.58
CA TYR A 74 -2.39 -2.97 -4.59
C TYR A 74 -3.00 -4.22 -3.99
N LYS A 75 -3.54 -4.09 -2.78
CA LYS A 75 -4.23 -5.17 -2.09
C LYS A 75 -5.37 -4.60 -1.26
N ILE A 76 -6.56 -5.15 -1.40
CA ILE A 76 -7.69 -4.82 -0.53
C ILE A 76 -7.52 -5.66 0.73
N ILE A 77 -7.47 -5.00 1.89
CA ILE A 77 -7.13 -5.68 3.14
C ILE A 77 -8.24 -5.71 4.17
N ASP A 78 -9.25 -4.86 4.03
CA ASP A 78 -10.31 -4.77 5.03
C ASP A 78 -11.61 -4.28 4.41
N LEU A 79 -12.71 -4.90 4.82
CA LEU A 79 -14.07 -4.55 4.43
C LEU A 79 -14.92 -4.47 5.68
N LYS A 80 -15.43 -3.29 5.98
CA LYS A 80 -16.29 -3.08 7.15
C LYS A 80 -17.61 -2.42 6.82
#